data_830ede3c4bff9c7e38d7fa66f0721dcb
#
_entry.id   830ede3c4bff9c7e38d7fa66f0721dcb
#
_cell.length_a   1.000
_cell.length_b   1.000
_cell.length_c   1.000
_cell.angle_alpha   90.00
_cell.angle_beta   90.00
_cell.angle_gamma   90.00
#
_symmetry.space_group_name_H-M   'P 1'
#
loop_
_entity.id
_entity.type
_entity.pdbx_description
1 polymer ?
#
loop_
_entity_poly.entity_id
_entity_poly.type
_entity_poly.pdbx_seq_one_letter_code
_entity_poly.pdbx_strand_id
1 'polypeptide(L)'
;MSRPFRVLLVDDNPADLMLAQEVFAEHGERLTVSTCASGEEALGRLRRGPMPDVVILDVNMPVMSGFEVLQAIKDDPALLSIPVVMLSTSSQPGDIARAYTLHASSYMVKSNSFQKFVDQVDAFVTFWRESRTPSWPDRPGS
;
A
#
# COMPACT_ATOMS: atom_id res chain seq x y z
N MET A 1 2.55 -24.18 6.17
CA MET A 1 3.21 -23.21 5.32
C MET A 1 2.48 -21.88 5.37
N SER A 2 3.21 -20.81 5.44
CA SER A 2 2.58 -19.50 5.41
C SER A 2 2.14 -19.15 3.98
N ARG A 3 1.03 -18.45 3.88
CA ARG A 3 0.58 -17.93 2.60
C ARG A 3 1.51 -16.81 2.11
N PRO A 4 1.49 -16.47 0.81
CA PRO A 4 2.25 -15.33 0.32
C PRO A 4 1.84 -14.04 1.02
N PHE A 5 2.78 -13.13 1.17
CA PHE A 5 2.50 -11.78 1.65
C PHE A 5 1.74 -11.03 0.55
N ARG A 6 0.60 -10.45 0.89
CA ARG A 6 -0.28 -9.80 -0.08
C ARG A 6 -0.17 -8.28 -0.02
N VAL A 7 0.14 -7.68 -1.15
CA VAL A 7 0.25 -6.22 -1.27
C VAL A 7 -0.83 -5.74 -2.25
N LEU A 8 -1.54 -4.69 -1.87
CA LEU A 8 -2.40 -3.96 -2.78
C LEU A 8 -1.74 -2.62 -3.07
N LEU A 9 -1.40 -2.37 -4.32
CA LEU A 9 -0.79 -1.11 -4.76
C LEU A 9 -1.84 -0.28 -5.49
N VAL A 10 -2.06 0.93 -5.03
CA VAL A 10 -3.04 1.85 -5.61
C VAL A 10 -2.32 3.08 -6.13
N ASP A 11 -2.32 3.27 -7.45
CA ASP A 11 -1.63 4.37 -8.11
C ASP A 11 -2.29 4.57 -9.48
N ASP A 12 -2.57 5.80 -9.84
CA ASP A 12 -3.20 6.10 -11.13
C ASP A 12 -2.20 6.16 -12.29
N ASN A 13 -0.92 6.09 -12.02
CA ASN A 13 0.12 6.13 -13.05
C ASN A 13 0.45 4.72 -13.54
N PRO A 14 0.09 4.36 -14.80
CA PRO A 14 0.33 3.01 -15.31
C PRO A 14 1.80 2.61 -15.32
N ALA A 15 2.69 3.57 -15.57
CA ALA A 15 4.13 3.28 -15.58
C ALA A 15 4.62 2.88 -14.20
N ASP A 16 4.17 3.57 -13.15
CA ASP A 16 4.53 3.24 -11.78
C ASP A 16 4.00 1.87 -11.37
N LEU A 17 2.77 1.55 -11.76
CA LEU A 17 2.18 0.23 -11.48
C LEU A 17 3.00 -0.88 -12.14
N MET A 18 3.38 -0.67 -13.40
CA MET A 18 4.16 -1.66 -14.15
C MET A 18 5.52 -1.89 -13.50
N LEU A 19 6.21 -0.80 -13.14
CA LEU A 19 7.53 -0.89 -12.50
C LEU A 19 7.47 -1.62 -11.17
N ALA A 20 6.48 -1.29 -10.36
CA ALA A 20 6.31 -1.93 -9.07
C ALA A 20 6.02 -3.42 -9.22
N GLN A 21 5.20 -3.80 -10.20
CA GLN A 21 4.91 -5.20 -10.48
C GLN A 21 6.18 -5.97 -10.86
N GLU A 22 7.06 -5.36 -11.67
CA GLU A 22 8.33 -5.99 -12.03
C GLU A 22 9.23 -6.21 -10.83
N VAL A 23 9.33 -5.22 -9.94
CA VAL A 23 10.13 -5.35 -8.73
C VAL A 23 9.55 -6.40 -7.80
N PHE A 24 8.24 -6.39 -7.59
CA PHE A 24 7.59 -7.37 -6.73
C PHE A 24 7.72 -8.80 -7.28
N ALA A 25 7.74 -8.95 -8.60
CA ALA A 25 7.89 -10.27 -9.21
C ALA A 25 9.22 -10.94 -8.86
N GLU A 26 10.24 -10.16 -8.54
CA GLU A 26 11.54 -10.69 -8.12
C GLU A 26 11.48 -11.45 -6.80
N HIS A 27 10.44 -11.21 -6.00
CA HIS A 27 10.24 -11.92 -4.74
C HIS A 27 9.53 -13.26 -4.91
N GLY A 28 9.14 -13.59 -6.14
CA GLY A 28 8.59 -14.91 -6.48
C GLY A 28 7.28 -15.21 -5.76
N GLU A 29 7.14 -16.47 -5.36
CA GLU A 29 5.92 -16.96 -4.73
C GLU A 29 5.68 -16.45 -3.31
N ARG A 30 6.67 -15.80 -2.73
CA ARG A 30 6.56 -15.26 -1.36
C ARG A 30 5.71 -14.02 -1.28
N LEU A 31 5.44 -13.41 -2.42
CA LEU A 31 4.76 -12.13 -2.49
C LEU A 31 3.77 -12.15 -3.63
N THR A 32 2.55 -11.69 -3.37
CA THR A 32 1.60 -11.42 -4.44
C THR A 32 1.24 -9.94 -4.41
N VAL A 33 1.13 -9.35 -5.58
CA VAL A 33 0.72 -7.95 -5.70
C VAL A 33 -0.53 -7.86 -6.55
N SER A 34 -1.48 -7.06 -6.08
CA SER A 34 -2.64 -6.66 -6.85
C SER A 34 -2.56 -5.16 -7.05
N THR A 35 -3.03 -4.67 -8.17
CA THR A 35 -2.96 -3.24 -8.47
C THR A 35 -4.34 -2.67 -8.73
N CYS A 36 -4.54 -1.42 -8.35
CA CYS A 36 -5.73 -0.65 -8.65
C CYS A 36 -5.30 0.73 -9.16
N ALA A 37 -6.02 1.26 -10.12
CA ALA A 37 -5.68 2.53 -10.75
C ALA A 37 -6.49 3.71 -10.21
N SER A 38 -7.39 3.48 -9.26
CA SER A 38 -8.20 4.53 -8.67
C SER A 38 -8.59 4.18 -7.24
N GLY A 39 -9.02 5.20 -6.49
CA GLY A 39 -9.51 5.01 -5.14
C GLY A 39 -10.78 4.18 -5.08
N GLU A 40 -11.69 4.40 -6.00
CA GLU A 40 -12.94 3.66 -6.06
C GLU A 40 -12.71 2.17 -6.32
N GLU A 41 -11.81 1.88 -7.26
CA GLU A 41 -11.43 0.50 -7.56
C GLU A 41 -10.81 -0.18 -6.34
N ALA A 42 -9.94 0.56 -5.63
CA ALA A 42 -9.28 0.04 -4.44
C ALA A 42 -10.29 -0.32 -3.34
N LEU A 43 -11.22 0.57 -3.06
CA LEU A 43 -12.25 0.31 -2.03
C LEU A 43 -13.14 -0.86 -2.41
N GLY A 44 -13.52 -0.97 -3.67
CA GLY A 44 -14.29 -2.10 -4.16
C GLY A 44 -13.54 -3.41 -3.99
N ARG A 45 -12.26 -3.41 -4.33
CA ARG A 45 -11.40 -4.58 -4.18
C ARG A 45 -11.26 -5.01 -2.72
N LEU A 46 -11.05 -4.05 -1.82
CA LEU A 46 -10.92 -4.34 -0.40
C LEU A 46 -12.18 -4.95 0.18
N ARG A 47 -13.34 -4.47 -0.25
CA ARG A 47 -14.62 -4.98 0.25
C ARG A 47 -14.97 -6.36 -0.26
N ARG A 48 -14.48 -6.72 -1.45
CA ARG A 48 -14.67 -8.07 -1.99
C ARG A 48 -13.72 -9.09 -1.40
N GLY A 49 -12.54 -8.64 -0.95
CA GLY A 49 -11.50 -9.56 -0.49
C GLY A 49 -10.84 -10.33 -1.63
N PRO A 50 -9.83 -11.13 -1.37
CA PRO A 50 -9.23 -11.34 -0.05
C PRO A 50 -8.51 -10.09 0.44
N MET A 51 -8.39 -9.97 1.77
CA MET A 51 -7.73 -8.82 2.38
C MET A 51 -6.23 -8.83 2.12
N PRO A 52 -5.65 -7.69 1.73
CA PRO A 52 -4.19 -7.59 1.64
C PRO A 52 -3.57 -7.49 3.04
N ASP A 53 -2.29 -7.76 3.10
CA ASP A 53 -1.51 -7.58 4.33
C ASP A 53 -1.07 -6.12 4.49
N VAL A 54 -0.96 -5.39 3.38
CA VAL A 54 -0.65 -3.96 3.38
C VAL A 54 -1.20 -3.32 2.11
N VAL A 55 -1.61 -2.06 2.25
CA VAL A 55 -2.01 -1.23 1.11
C VAL A 55 -0.95 -0.14 0.93
N ILE A 56 -0.40 -0.03 -0.27
CA ILE A 56 0.46 1.09 -0.67
C ILE A 56 -0.41 2.00 -1.51
N LEU A 57 -0.58 3.22 -1.05
CA LEU A 57 -1.62 4.11 -1.57
C LEU A 57 -1.02 5.44 -2.00
N ASP A 58 -1.11 5.73 -3.30
CA ASP A 58 -0.68 7.02 -3.83
C ASP A 58 -1.60 8.13 -3.32
N VAL A 59 -1.00 9.22 -2.89
CA VAL A 59 -1.75 10.39 -2.39
C VAL A 59 -2.44 11.13 -3.52
N ASN A 60 -1.72 11.33 -4.63
CA ASN A 60 -2.17 12.22 -5.71
C ASN A 60 -2.88 11.47 -6.82
N MET A 61 -4.17 11.24 -6.65
CA MET A 61 -5.00 10.60 -7.66
C MET A 61 -6.19 11.49 -8.01
N PRO A 62 -6.66 11.48 -9.27
CA PRO A 62 -7.85 12.26 -9.64
C PRO A 62 -9.12 11.67 -9.02
N VAL A 63 -10.14 12.48 -8.90
CA VAL A 63 -11.47 12.16 -8.39
C VAL A 63 -11.46 11.84 -6.89
N MET A 64 -10.72 10.83 -6.48
CA MET A 64 -10.61 10.46 -5.07
C MET A 64 -9.13 10.37 -4.71
N SER A 65 -8.67 11.28 -3.84
CA SER A 65 -7.28 11.31 -3.40
C SER A 65 -6.96 10.14 -2.48
N GLY A 66 -5.66 9.87 -2.31
CA GLY A 66 -5.24 8.84 -1.36
C GLY A 66 -5.69 9.13 0.07
N PHE A 67 -5.75 10.40 0.47
CA PHE A 67 -6.24 10.75 1.80
C PHE A 67 -7.72 10.37 1.97
N GLU A 68 -8.53 10.56 0.94
CA GLU A 68 -9.93 10.17 0.98
C GLU A 68 -10.09 8.66 1.05
N VAL A 69 -9.26 7.91 0.33
CA VAL A 69 -9.26 6.44 0.41
C VAL A 69 -8.85 5.98 1.80
N LEU A 70 -7.81 6.59 2.36
CA LEU A 70 -7.35 6.27 3.71
C LEU A 70 -8.47 6.51 4.73
N GLN A 71 -9.16 7.64 4.62
CA GLN A 71 -10.27 7.95 5.52
C GLN A 71 -11.37 6.90 5.41
N ALA A 72 -11.73 6.51 4.19
CA ALA A 72 -12.75 5.49 3.95
C ALA A 72 -12.36 4.14 4.56
N ILE A 73 -11.09 3.77 4.44
CA ILE A 73 -10.57 2.53 5.06
C ILE A 73 -10.70 2.60 6.58
N LYS A 74 -10.31 3.73 7.18
CA LYS A 74 -10.34 3.88 8.63
C LYS A 74 -11.75 3.99 9.19
N ASP A 75 -12.68 4.47 8.39
CA ASP A 75 -14.10 4.57 8.79
C ASP A 75 -14.85 3.24 8.66
N ASP A 76 -14.27 2.26 8.01
CA ASP A 76 -14.90 0.96 7.80
C ASP A 76 -14.39 -0.06 8.82
N PRO A 77 -15.25 -0.55 9.73
CA PRO A 77 -14.81 -1.51 10.75
C PRO A 77 -14.17 -2.78 10.19
N ALA A 78 -14.54 -3.17 8.97
CA ALA A 78 -13.96 -4.36 8.33
C ALA A 78 -12.58 -4.11 7.75
N LEU A 79 -12.20 -2.85 7.53
CA LEU A 79 -10.96 -2.49 6.83
C LEU A 79 -9.95 -1.74 7.70
N LEU A 80 -10.40 -1.16 8.81
CA LEU A 80 -9.59 -0.20 9.55
C LEU A 80 -8.27 -0.76 10.10
N SER A 81 -8.18 -2.06 10.27
CA SER A 81 -6.96 -2.68 10.81
C SER A 81 -5.89 -2.96 9.74
N ILE A 82 -6.22 -2.78 8.46
CA ILE A 82 -5.25 -3.00 7.38
C ILE A 82 -4.21 -1.90 7.41
N PRO A 83 -2.91 -2.23 7.50
CA PRO A 83 -1.86 -1.22 7.43
C PRO A 83 -1.88 -0.50 6.09
N VAL A 84 -1.78 0.83 6.12
CA VAL A 84 -1.76 1.66 4.91
C VAL A 84 -0.49 2.48 4.90
N VAL A 85 0.29 2.36 3.84
CA VAL A 85 1.47 3.18 3.59
C VAL A 85 1.13 4.18 2.50
N MET A 86 1.27 5.47 2.81
CA MET A 86 1.06 6.52 1.82
C MET A 86 2.32 6.69 0.99
N LEU A 87 2.14 6.89 -0.32
CA LEU A 87 3.25 7.09 -1.24
C LEU A 87 2.96 8.36 -2.04
N SER A 88 3.87 9.34 -1.98
CA SER A 88 3.63 10.63 -2.61
C SER A 88 4.92 11.28 -3.07
N THR A 89 4.83 12.09 -4.11
CA THR A 89 5.94 12.95 -4.53
C THR A 89 6.11 14.14 -3.58
N SER A 90 5.12 14.41 -2.74
CA SER A 90 5.17 15.54 -1.80
C SER A 90 5.94 15.19 -0.53
N SER A 91 6.87 16.05 -0.14
CA SER A 91 7.54 15.99 1.14
C SER A 91 7.08 17.12 2.08
N GLN A 92 5.97 17.76 1.77
CA GLN A 92 5.44 18.86 2.57
C GLN A 92 5.03 18.36 3.96
N PRO A 93 5.47 19.06 5.04
CA PRO A 93 5.12 18.64 6.40
C PRO A 93 3.62 18.51 6.64
N GLY A 94 2.83 19.36 6.00
CA GLY A 94 1.37 19.31 6.12
C GLY A 94 0.77 18.02 5.59
N ASP A 95 1.27 17.52 4.46
CA ASP A 95 0.79 16.27 3.88
C ASP A 95 1.20 15.08 4.75
N ILE A 96 2.41 15.09 5.25
CA ILE A 96 2.91 14.04 6.14
C ILE A 96 2.08 14.02 7.43
N ALA A 97 1.86 15.19 8.03
CA ALA A 97 1.07 15.30 9.24
C ALA A 97 -0.37 14.82 9.01
N ARG A 98 -0.95 15.14 7.86
CA ARG A 98 -2.31 14.72 7.52
C ARG A 98 -2.40 13.20 7.44
N ALA A 99 -1.39 12.54 6.83
CA ALA A 99 -1.36 11.08 6.73
C ALA A 99 -1.39 10.45 8.12
N TYR A 100 -0.55 10.93 9.03
CA TYR A 100 -0.50 10.36 10.38
C TYR A 100 -1.72 10.71 11.22
N THR A 101 -2.30 11.90 11.02
CA THR A 101 -3.57 12.25 11.67
C THR A 101 -4.69 11.30 11.24
N LEU A 102 -4.67 10.84 10.00
CA LEU A 102 -5.62 9.87 9.49
C LEU A 102 -5.19 8.42 9.76
N HIS A 103 -4.19 8.23 10.60
CA HIS A 103 -3.72 6.91 11.05
C HIS A 103 -3.09 6.03 9.97
N ALA A 104 -2.38 6.65 9.02
CA ALA A 104 -1.53 5.90 8.12
C ALA A 104 -0.42 5.21 8.93
N SER A 105 -0.03 4.03 8.52
CA SER A 105 1.07 3.31 9.18
C SER A 105 2.42 3.94 8.86
N SER A 106 2.57 4.49 7.65
CA SER A 106 3.80 5.14 7.22
C SER A 106 3.54 6.07 6.06
N TYR A 107 4.48 6.96 5.80
CA TYR A 107 4.46 7.86 4.66
C TYR A 107 5.81 7.80 3.97
N MET A 108 5.82 7.49 2.68
CA MET A 108 7.05 7.42 1.89
C MET A 108 7.01 8.48 0.79
N VAL A 109 8.12 9.19 0.61
CA VAL A 109 8.26 10.15 -0.47
C VAL A 109 8.71 9.42 -1.71
N LYS A 110 7.91 9.49 -2.76
CA LYS A 110 8.17 8.83 -4.04
C LYS A 110 9.35 9.50 -4.74
N SER A 111 10.34 8.70 -5.14
CA SER A 111 11.51 9.24 -5.83
C SER A 111 11.20 9.55 -7.30
N ASN A 112 11.83 10.61 -7.82
CA ASN A 112 11.74 10.96 -9.24
C ASN A 112 12.65 10.07 -10.11
N SER A 113 13.64 9.41 -9.50
CA SER A 113 14.54 8.51 -10.20
C SER A 113 13.94 7.11 -10.24
N PHE A 114 13.93 6.52 -11.42
CA PHE A 114 13.46 5.15 -11.60
C PHE A 114 14.16 4.18 -10.66
N GLN A 115 15.50 4.24 -10.62
CA GLN A 115 16.27 3.31 -9.80
C GLN A 115 15.99 3.51 -8.30
N LYS A 116 15.89 4.74 -7.87
CA LYS A 116 15.57 5.03 -6.47
C LYS A 116 14.17 4.57 -6.11
N PHE A 117 13.21 4.70 -7.02
CA PHE A 117 11.87 4.20 -6.79
C PHE A 117 11.87 2.68 -6.63
N VAL A 118 12.59 1.98 -7.50
CA VAL A 118 12.75 0.52 -7.41
C VAL A 118 13.36 0.14 -6.06
N ASP A 119 14.41 0.84 -5.65
CA ASP A 119 15.08 0.58 -4.39
C ASP A 119 14.14 0.81 -3.18
N GLN A 120 13.32 1.86 -3.25
CA GLN A 120 12.34 2.14 -2.18
C GLN A 120 11.32 1.02 -2.06
N VAL A 121 10.78 0.56 -3.19
CA VAL A 121 9.79 -0.51 -3.20
C VAL A 121 10.39 -1.81 -2.67
N ASP A 122 11.59 -2.14 -3.12
CA ASP A 122 12.28 -3.35 -2.71
C ASP A 122 12.59 -3.34 -1.21
N ALA A 123 13.10 -2.23 -0.71
CA ALA A 123 13.38 -2.07 0.71
C ALA A 123 12.11 -2.16 1.55
N PHE A 124 11.02 -1.56 1.06
CA PHE A 124 9.72 -1.61 1.73
C PHE A 124 9.22 -3.05 1.85
N VAL A 125 9.26 -3.80 0.74
CA VAL A 125 8.80 -5.18 0.72
C VAL A 125 9.62 -6.03 1.68
N THR A 126 10.94 -5.88 1.66
CA THR A 126 11.83 -6.62 2.55
C THR A 126 11.52 -6.31 4.01
N PHE A 127 11.36 -5.05 4.34
CA PHE A 127 11.05 -4.63 5.71
C PHE A 127 9.72 -5.25 6.17
N TRP A 128 8.67 -5.13 5.38
CA TRP A 128 7.34 -5.62 5.78
C TRP A 128 7.27 -7.14 5.85
N ARG A 129 7.99 -7.84 4.99
CA ARG A 129 8.05 -9.30 5.03
C ARG A 129 8.73 -9.81 6.31
N GLU A 130 9.71 -9.08 6.81
CA GLU A 130 10.48 -9.48 7.97
C GLU A 130 9.93 -8.92 9.28
N SER A 131 9.11 -7.88 9.23
CA SER A 131 8.57 -7.19 10.40
C SER A 131 7.27 -7.84 10.84
N ARG A 132 7.33 -9.09 11.28
CA ARG A 132 6.14 -9.84 11.67
C ARG A 132 5.98 -9.89 13.18
N THR A 133 4.72 -9.79 13.62
CA THR A 133 4.37 -10.03 15.01
C THR A 133 4.07 -11.53 15.21
N PRO A 134 4.03 -12.00 16.44
CA PRO A 134 3.69 -13.41 16.70
C PRO A 134 2.32 -13.82 16.14
N SER A 135 1.39 -12.91 16.01
CA SER A 135 0.07 -13.19 15.47
C SER A 135 -0.01 -13.08 13.96
N TRP A 136 1.03 -12.63 13.32
CA TRP A 136 1.10 -12.43 11.87
C TRP A 136 1.66 -13.68 11.20
N PRO A 137 1.13 -14.17 10.10
CA PRO A 137 -0.06 -13.74 9.34
C PRO A 137 -1.35 -14.45 9.74
N ASP A 138 -1.32 -15.14 10.85
CA ASP A 138 -2.38 -16.07 11.26
C ASP A 138 -3.46 -15.45 12.14
N ARG A 139 -3.40 -14.14 12.33
CA ARG A 139 -4.41 -13.48 13.16
C ARG A 139 -5.79 -13.59 12.52
N PRO A 140 -6.83 -13.75 13.34
CA PRO A 140 -8.19 -13.86 12.83
C PRO A 140 -8.61 -12.64 12.01
N GLY A 141 -9.33 -12.88 10.92
CA GLY A 141 -9.81 -11.81 10.06
C GLY A 141 -8.79 -11.24 9.09
N SER A 142 -7.63 -11.79 9.06
CA SER A 142 -6.55 -11.34 8.17
C SER A 142 -6.58 -12.07 6.85
#